data_c3faff3fe117793a1bab324fcd17fae7
#
_entry.id   c3faff3fe117793a1bab324fcd17fae7
#
_cell.length_a   1.000
_cell.length_b   1.000
_cell.length_c   1.000
_cell.angle_alpha   90.00
_cell.angle_beta   90.00
_cell.angle_gamma   90.00
#
_symmetry.space_group_name_H-M   'P 1'
#
loop_
_entity.id
_entity.type
_entity.pdbx_description
1 polymer ?
#
loop_
_entity_poly.entity_id
_entity_poly.type
_entity_poly.pdbx_seq_one_letter_code
_entity_poly.pdbx_strand_id
1 'polypeptide(L)'
;GGQVHAMKLVNALRKAVEQAGVTIYEQSPVMGIKEGKQIELNVADKYKVTADSIVLATNGYTSKLGYFSGRVFPVHAQSAVTEPLTKKQLAAIQWQSRVPYYDTRNILFHLVLTPDNRIVIGGGNAEYVFNDGLNYKGDLNRVSEMMMTELVTLYPALKGIKFEQVWDGVLGMTGDSTEAVGVMGDHKNIYYALGYNGHGINLSFLFGDIVASLYQGKEHPWFNHAEQSLPMWLPPEPFKSIGVKSALMYYQWQDKGYKE
;
A
#
# COMPACT_ATOMS: atom_id res chain seq x y z
N GLY A 1 -16.94 -5.93 5.25
CA GLY A 1 -16.17 -4.98 4.45
C GLY A 1 -16.96 -3.71 4.16
N GLY A 2 -16.28 -2.68 3.67
CA GLY A 2 -16.90 -1.39 3.40
C GLY A 2 -16.06 -0.58 2.42
N GLN A 3 -16.58 0.57 2.02
CA GLN A 3 -15.92 1.51 1.15
C GLN A 3 -15.56 2.77 1.94
N VAL A 4 -14.35 3.26 1.74
CA VAL A 4 -13.88 4.53 2.31
C VAL A 4 -13.21 5.37 1.23
N HIS A 5 -13.39 6.67 1.30
CA HIS A 5 -12.66 7.60 0.46
C HIS A 5 -11.30 7.90 1.13
N ALA A 6 -10.23 7.29 0.66
CA ALA A 6 -8.91 7.33 1.29
C ALA A 6 -8.42 8.76 1.61
N MET A 7 -8.51 9.71 0.66
CA MET A 7 -8.07 11.09 0.91
C MET A 7 -8.92 11.84 1.95
N LYS A 8 -10.25 11.59 2.00
CA LYS A 8 -11.10 12.18 3.04
C LYS A 8 -10.74 11.61 4.41
N LEU A 9 -10.44 10.30 4.49
CA LEU A 9 -9.99 9.65 5.72
C LEU A 9 -8.68 10.25 6.20
N VAL A 10 -7.66 10.31 5.35
CA VAL A 10 -6.34 10.89 5.70
C VAL A 10 -6.46 12.35 6.13
N ASN A 11 -7.25 13.17 5.42
CA ASN A 11 -7.46 14.56 5.79
C ASN A 11 -8.23 14.71 7.13
N ALA A 12 -9.14 13.81 7.44
CA ALA A 12 -9.84 13.81 8.72
C ALA A 12 -8.88 13.40 9.86
N LEU A 13 -8.06 12.37 9.64
CA LEU A 13 -7.03 11.94 10.60
C LEU A 13 -6.01 13.04 10.83
N ARG A 14 -5.54 13.71 9.78
CA ARG A 14 -4.64 14.87 9.90
C ARG A 14 -5.19 15.90 10.87
N LYS A 15 -6.43 16.33 10.66
CA LYS A 15 -7.08 17.31 11.56
C LYS A 15 -7.19 16.80 13.00
N ALA A 16 -7.52 15.53 13.17
CA ALA A 16 -7.68 14.94 14.51
C ALA A 16 -6.33 14.89 15.26
N VAL A 17 -5.24 14.50 14.62
CA VAL A 17 -3.93 14.42 15.25
C VAL A 17 -3.36 15.81 15.53
N GLU A 18 -3.56 16.79 14.64
CA GLU A 18 -3.18 18.19 14.88
C GLU A 18 -3.95 18.77 16.09
N GLN A 19 -5.24 18.48 16.22
CA GLN A 19 -6.06 18.86 17.39
C GLN A 19 -5.58 18.17 18.68
N ALA A 20 -5.03 16.97 18.57
CA ALA A 20 -4.41 16.26 19.69
C ALA A 20 -2.99 16.76 20.04
N GLY A 21 -2.49 17.79 19.38
CA GLY A 21 -1.18 18.40 19.66
C GLY A 21 -0.01 17.80 18.87
N VAL A 22 -0.27 16.94 17.89
CA VAL A 22 0.78 16.40 17.01
C VAL A 22 1.17 17.45 15.97
N THR A 23 2.47 17.68 15.80
CA THR A 23 3.00 18.53 14.74
C THR A 23 3.33 17.69 13.51
N ILE A 24 2.80 18.07 12.35
CA ILE A 24 3.06 17.41 11.07
C ILE A 24 4.03 18.27 10.25
N TYR A 25 5.12 17.66 9.82
CA TYR A 25 6.11 18.28 8.93
C TYR A 25 6.02 17.64 7.54
N GLU A 26 5.38 18.32 6.61
CA GLU A 26 5.36 17.92 5.20
C GLU A 26 6.66 18.32 4.49
N GLN A 27 6.95 17.70 3.35
CA GLN A 27 8.16 17.94 2.55
C GLN A 27 9.47 17.84 3.37
N SER A 28 9.45 16.99 4.39
CA SER A 28 10.54 16.80 5.34
C SER A 28 11.02 15.34 5.32
N PRO A 29 11.66 14.89 4.23
CA PRO A 29 12.08 13.49 4.09
C PRO A 29 13.15 13.16 5.12
N VAL A 30 12.98 12.04 5.82
CA VAL A 30 14.02 11.45 6.66
C VAL A 30 14.97 10.68 5.76
N MET A 31 16.23 11.12 5.72
CA MET A 31 17.27 10.54 4.86
C MET A 31 18.14 9.50 5.58
N GLY A 32 18.13 9.51 6.91
CA GLY A 32 18.87 8.55 7.71
C GLY A 32 18.45 8.58 9.17
N ILE A 33 18.69 7.46 9.84
CA ILE A 33 18.36 7.24 11.25
C ILE A 33 19.63 6.73 11.93
N LYS A 34 20.05 7.40 13.00
CA LYS A 34 21.13 6.96 13.88
C LYS A 34 20.52 6.48 15.19
N GLU A 35 20.64 5.19 15.43
CA GLU A 35 20.14 4.53 16.63
C GLU A 35 20.98 4.90 17.87
N GLY A 36 20.36 4.82 19.03
CA GLY A 36 20.95 5.06 20.33
C GLY A 36 19.89 5.16 21.40
N LYS A 37 20.28 5.51 22.62
CA LYS A 37 19.35 5.82 23.71
C LYS A 37 18.45 7.00 23.34
N GLN A 38 19.01 7.98 22.65
CA GLN A 38 18.30 8.97 21.85
C GLN A 38 18.55 8.69 20.38
N ILE A 39 17.52 8.77 19.56
CA ILE A 39 17.57 8.54 18.13
C ILE A 39 17.75 9.87 17.43
N GLU A 40 18.70 9.96 16.52
CA GLU A 40 18.93 11.14 15.69
C GLU A 40 18.42 10.87 14.27
N LEU A 41 17.55 11.72 13.77
CA LEU A 41 17.04 11.69 12.39
C LEU A 41 17.74 12.77 11.57
N ASN A 42 18.25 12.41 10.40
CA ASN A 42 18.69 13.35 9.38
C ASN A 42 17.51 13.69 8.47
N VAL A 43 17.08 14.94 8.48
CA VAL A 43 15.89 15.39 7.75
C VAL A 43 16.30 16.33 6.63
N ALA A 44 15.95 15.98 5.39
CA ALA A 44 16.23 16.74 4.16
C ALA A 44 17.73 17.10 4.00
N ASP A 45 18.64 16.25 4.51
CA ASP A 45 20.11 16.47 4.54
C ASP A 45 20.55 17.81 5.16
N LYS A 46 19.67 18.46 5.90
CA LYS A 46 19.91 19.80 6.46
C LYS A 46 19.63 19.89 7.95
N TYR A 47 18.61 19.20 8.42
CA TYR A 47 18.14 19.30 9.79
C TYR A 47 18.38 18.01 10.56
N LYS A 48 18.64 18.14 11.85
CA LYS A 48 18.71 17.03 12.80
C LYS A 48 17.54 17.13 13.77
N VAL A 49 16.84 16.00 13.95
CA VAL A 49 15.80 15.86 14.94
C VAL A 49 16.19 14.74 15.90
N THR A 50 16.12 15.00 17.19
CA THR A 50 16.37 14.01 18.23
C THR A 50 15.05 13.58 18.86
N ALA A 51 14.91 12.28 19.10
CA ALA A 51 13.73 11.70 19.75
C ALA A 51 14.14 10.57 20.70
N ASP A 52 13.37 10.38 21.75
CA ASP A 52 13.57 9.25 22.68
C ASP A 52 13.07 7.94 22.03
N SER A 53 12.08 8.02 21.16
CA SER A 53 11.54 6.89 20.40
C SER A 53 11.03 7.32 19.03
N ILE A 54 10.99 6.38 18.08
CA ILE A 54 10.41 6.59 16.75
C ILE A 54 9.43 5.48 16.39
N VAL A 55 8.53 5.80 15.48
CA VAL A 55 7.65 4.82 14.82
C VAL A 55 7.96 4.78 13.33
N LEU A 56 8.39 3.63 12.83
CA LEU A 56 8.54 3.37 11.40
C LEU A 56 7.17 2.99 10.83
N ALA A 57 6.48 3.95 10.24
CA ALA A 57 5.22 3.76 9.54
C ALA A 57 5.40 3.97 8.02
N THR A 58 6.58 3.65 7.52
CA THR A 58 7.07 3.96 6.17
C THR A 58 6.73 2.90 5.13
N ASN A 59 6.14 1.78 5.56
CA ASN A 59 5.65 0.68 4.71
C ASN A 59 6.62 0.34 3.56
N GLY A 60 6.22 0.44 2.29
CA GLY A 60 7.07 0.13 1.13
C GLY A 60 8.32 1.01 0.97
N TYR A 61 8.44 2.10 1.72
CA TYR A 61 9.63 2.96 1.70
C TYR A 61 10.69 2.56 2.73
N THR A 62 10.39 1.63 3.62
CA THR A 62 11.20 1.29 4.81
C THR A 62 12.60 0.79 4.45
N SER A 63 12.75 0.00 3.38
CA SER A 63 14.04 -0.52 2.93
C SER A 63 15.05 0.58 2.56
N LYS A 64 14.57 1.77 2.14
CA LYS A 64 15.42 2.94 1.84
C LYS A 64 16.03 3.59 3.08
N LEU A 65 15.49 3.32 4.24
CA LEU A 65 16.02 3.74 5.53
C LEU A 65 16.95 2.69 6.16
N GLY A 66 17.20 1.56 5.46
CA GLY A 66 18.05 0.47 5.95
C GLY A 66 17.33 -0.54 6.84
N TYR A 67 16.03 -0.37 7.09
CA TYR A 67 15.22 -1.27 7.91
C TYR A 67 14.45 -2.29 7.07
N PHE A 68 14.25 -3.48 7.61
CA PHE A 68 13.51 -4.57 6.98
C PHE A 68 13.98 -4.91 5.56
N SER A 69 15.25 -4.64 5.25
CA SER A 69 15.84 -4.98 3.95
C SER A 69 15.70 -6.47 3.65
N GLY A 70 15.17 -6.78 2.47
CA GLY A 70 14.84 -8.15 2.07
C GLY A 70 13.61 -8.76 2.74
N ARG A 71 12.90 -8.05 3.63
CA ARG A 71 11.67 -8.52 4.28
C ARG A 71 10.43 -7.76 3.82
N VAL A 72 10.53 -6.43 3.74
CA VAL A 72 9.50 -5.56 3.18
C VAL A 72 10.07 -4.88 1.94
N PHE A 73 9.38 -4.99 0.82
CA PHE A 73 9.83 -4.43 -0.45
C PHE A 73 8.69 -3.73 -1.19
N PRO A 74 9.00 -2.67 -1.96
CA PRO A 74 8.00 -1.96 -2.72
C PRO A 74 7.54 -2.75 -3.93
N VAL A 75 6.23 -2.82 -4.14
CA VAL A 75 5.63 -3.28 -5.39
C VAL A 75 4.72 -2.17 -5.90
N HIS A 76 4.87 -1.85 -7.17
CA HIS A 76 4.04 -0.86 -7.85
C HIS A 76 2.71 -1.49 -8.27
N ALA A 77 1.63 -0.82 -7.93
CA ALA A 77 0.28 -1.16 -8.36
C ALA A 77 -0.40 0.08 -8.90
N GLN A 78 -1.18 -0.07 -9.96
CA GLN A 78 -1.79 1.04 -10.64
C GLN A 78 -3.30 1.04 -10.47
N SER A 79 -3.88 2.21 -10.60
CA SER A 79 -5.32 2.43 -10.61
C SER A 79 -5.70 3.50 -11.63
N ALA A 80 -6.94 3.45 -12.08
CA ALA A 80 -7.52 4.42 -12.99
C ALA A 80 -8.92 4.83 -12.52
N VAL A 81 -9.35 6.04 -12.87
CA VAL A 81 -10.72 6.51 -12.63
C VAL A 81 -11.34 7.00 -13.92
N THR A 82 -12.58 6.56 -14.17
CA THR A 82 -13.33 6.99 -15.35
C THR A 82 -13.83 8.43 -15.23
N GLU A 83 -14.22 9.03 -16.36
CA GLU A 83 -15.17 10.12 -16.37
C GLU A 83 -16.49 9.68 -15.70
N PRO A 84 -17.36 10.63 -15.26
CA PRO A 84 -18.65 10.28 -14.67
C PRO A 84 -19.53 9.52 -15.64
N LEU A 85 -20.12 8.42 -15.18
CA LEU A 85 -21.06 7.63 -15.98
C LEU A 85 -22.35 8.41 -16.20
N THR A 86 -22.87 8.35 -17.41
CA THR A 86 -24.20 8.84 -17.73
C THR A 86 -25.29 8.02 -17.06
N LYS A 87 -26.49 8.56 -16.91
CA LYS A 87 -27.65 7.81 -16.38
C LYS A 87 -27.91 6.51 -17.13
N LYS A 88 -27.72 6.53 -18.48
CA LYS A 88 -27.89 5.36 -19.34
C LYS A 88 -26.85 4.27 -19.03
N GLN A 89 -25.59 4.67 -18.86
CA GLN A 89 -24.51 3.75 -18.50
C GLN A 89 -24.73 3.16 -17.11
N LEU A 90 -25.09 3.97 -16.11
CA LEU A 90 -25.39 3.49 -14.75
C LEU A 90 -26.53 2.47 -14.75
N ALA A 91 -27.59 2.73 -15.50
CA ALA A 91 -28.70 1.77 -15.63
C ALA A 91 -28.24 0.47 -16.30
N ALA A 92 -27.38 0.57 -17.31
CA ALA A 92 -26.91 -0.59 -18.08
C ALA A 92 -25.96 -1.51 -17.30
N ILE A 93 -25.12 -0.97 -16.42
CA ILE A 93 -24.20 -1.79 -15.60
C ILE A 93 -24.89 -2.49 -14.42
N GLN A 94 -26.11 -2.09 -14.07
CA GLN A 94 -26.94 -2.69 -13.01
C GLN A 94 -26.25 -2.79 -11.63
N TRP A 95 -25.27 -1.97 -11.35
CA TRP A 95 -24.52 -1.96 -10.09
C TRP A 95 -25.23 -1.10 -9.04
N GLN A 96 -26.40 -1.52 -8.60
CA GLN A 96 -27.28 -0.75 -7.72
C GLN A 96 -26.76 -0.68 -6.28
N SER A 97 -26.18 -1.76 -5.78
CA SER A 97 -25.67 -1.84 -4.39
C SER A 97 -24.49 -0.91 -4.12
N ARG A 98 -23.74 -0.52 -5.16
CA ARG A 98 -22.48 0.22 -5.07
C ARG A 98 -21.43 -0.43 -4.14
N VAL A 99 -21.62 -1.69 -3.76
CA VAL A 99 -20.64 -2.43 -2.98
C VAL A 99 -19.39 -2.64 -3.84
N PRO A 100 -18.21 -2.22 -3.37
CA PRO A 100 -16.97 -2.49 -4.09
C PRO A 100 -16.73 -4.00 -4.18
N TYR A 101 -16.09 -4.42 -5.24
CA TYR A 101 -15.72 -5.81 -5.41
C TYR A 101 -14.31 -5.96 -5.99
N TYR A 102 -13.75 -7.12 -5.79
CA TYR A 102 -12.53 -7.59 -6.42
C TYR A 102 -12.74 -9.03 -6.90
N ASP A 103 -11.99 -9.42 -7.89
CA ASP A 103 -12.03 -10.78 -8.42
C ASP A 103 -11.14 -11.73 -7.59
N THR A 104 -11.08 -12.99 -8.01
CA THR A 104 -10.33 -14.05 -7.32
C THR A 104 -8.98 -14.37 -7.96
N ARG A 105 -8.50 -13.53 -8.87
CA ARG A 105 -7.16 -13.67 -9.47
C ARG A 105 -6.07 -13.43 -8.43
N ASN A 106 -4.89 -14.00 -8.65
CA ASN A 106 -3.72 -13.74 -7.79
C ASN A 106 -3.30 -12.26 -7.89
N ILE A 107 -3.27 -11.70 -9.10
CA ILE A 107 -3.11 -10.25 -9.32
C ILE A 107 -4.49 -9.69 -9.65
N LEU A 108 -5.29 -9.57 -8.60
CA LEU A 108 -6.69 -9.22 -8.66
C LEU A 108 -6.95 -7.85 -9.30
N PHE A 109 -8.14 -7.70 -9.91
CA PHE A 109 -8.72 -6.39 -10.15
C PHE A 109 -9.72 -6.05 -9.04
N HIS A 110 -9.75 -4.79 -8.67
CA HIS A 110 -10.79 -4.25 -7.79
C HIS A 110 -11.51 -3.09 -8.46
N LEU A 111 -12.80 -3.00 -8.21
CA LEU A 111 -13.65 -1.96 -8.76
C LEU A 111 -14.49 -1.29 -7.66
N VAL A 112 -14.60 0.02 -7.77
CA VAL A 112 -15.35 0.87 -6.85
C VAL A 112 -16.21 1.84 -7.65
N LEU A 113 -17.52 1.84 -7.42
CA LEU A 113 -18.42 2.86 -7.97
C LEU A 113 -18.55 4.00 -6.96
N THR A 114 -17.96 5.13 -7.29
CA THR A 114 -17.90 6.33 -6.42
C THR A 114 -19.26 7.02 -6.28
N PRO A 115 -19.50 7.83 -5.23
CA PRO A 115 -20.74 8.58 -5.06
C PRO A 115 -21.08 9.53 -6.22
N ASP A 116 -20.07 10.06 -6.92
CA ASP A 116 -20.19 10.92 -8.09
C ASP A 116 -20.25 10.14 -9.43
N ASN A 117 -20.56 8.83 -9.34
CA ASN A 117 -20.81 7.95 -10.49
C ASN A 117 -19.60 7.72 -11.40
N ARG A 118 -18.41 7.62 -10.84
CA ARG A 118 -17.21 7.18 -11.53
C ARG A 118 -16.87 5.76 -11.15
N ILE A 119 -16.20 5.03 -12.01
CA ILE A 119 -15.61 3.75 -11.63
C ILE A 119 -14.11 3.97 -11.41
N VAL A 120 -13.65 3.61 -10.21
CA VAL A 120 -12.23 3.39 -9.95
C VAL A 120 -11.97 1.91 -10.19
N ILE A 121 -11.00 1.62 -11.04
CA ILE A 121 -10.48 0.27 -11.27
C ILE A 121 -9.00 0.25 -10.91
N GLY A 122 -8.55 -0.78 -10.22
CA GLY A 122 -7.13 -0.97 -9.90
C GLY A 122 -6.76 -2.43 -9.92
N GLY A 123 -5.46 -2.72 -9.92
CA GLY A 123 -4.93 -4.08 -10.00
C GLY A 123 -4.69 -4.58 -11.42
N GLY A 124 -4.69 -5.90 -11.60
CA GLY A 124 -4.38 -6.57 -12.86
C GLY A 124 -2.92 -6.45 -13.31
N ASN A 125 -2.16 -5.59 -12.67
CA ASN A 125 -0.72 -5.44 -12.85
C ASN A 125 -0.03 -5.21 -11.52
N ALA A 126 1.14 -5.80 -11.35
CA ALA A 126 2.03 -5.57 -10.21
C ALA A 126 3.45 -5.62 -10.72
N GLU A 127 4.28 -4.66 -10.32
CA GLU A 127 5.65 -4.57 -10.81
C GLU A 127 6.64 -4.30 -9.68
N TYR A 128 7.70 -5.10 -9.66
CA TYR A 128 8.86 -4.87 -8.81
C TYR A 128 9.96 -4.15 -9.61
N VAL A 129 10.38 -3.00 -9.13
CA VAL A 129 11.49 -2.23 -9.70
C VAL A 129 12.79 -2.61 -8.99
N PHE A 130 13.84 -2.92 -9.78
CA PHE A 130 15.14 -3.36 -9.27
C PHE A 130 15.65 -2.48 -8.12
N ASN A 131 16.23 -3.13 -7.11
CA ASN A 131 16.79 -2.50 -5.93
C ASN A 131 15.77 -1.66 -5.14
N ASP A 132 14.56 -2.19 -4.93
CA ASP A 132 13.48 -1.52 -4.23
C ASP A 132 13.19 -0.10 -4.78
N GLY A 133 13.20 0.01 -6.11
CA GLY A 133 12.96 1.28 -6.78
C GLY A 133 11.56 1.82 -6.50
N LEU A 134 11.47 3.11 -6.13
CA LEU A 134 10.22 3.78 -5.77
C LEU A 134 9.59 4.55 -6.94
N ASN A 135 10.31 4.67 -8.05
CA ASN A 135 9.82 5.33 -9.25
C ASN A 135 9.38 4.27 -10.27
N TYR A 136 8.10 4.29 -10.61
CA TYR A 136 7.57 3.40 -11.63
C TYR A 136 8.28 3.64 -12.98
N LYS A 137 8.68 2.54 -13.61
CA LYS A 137 9.41 2.55 -14.89
C LYS A 137 8.58 2.02 -16.05
N GLY A 138 7.39 1.52 -15.77
CA GLY A 138 6.50 0.94 -16.77
C GLY A 138 5.71 1.99 -17.56
N ASP A 139 4.94 1.50 -18.53
CA ASP A 139 4.10 2.32 -19.41
C ASP A 139 2.67 2.41 -18.85
N LEU A 140 2.29 3.56 -18.33
CA LEU A 140 0.94 3.82 -17.83
C LEU A 140 -0.12 3.77 -18.93
N ASN A 141 0.22 4.03 -20.20
CA ASN A 141 -0.75 3.90 -21.28
C ASN A 141 -1.13 2.44 -21.50
N ARG A 142 -0.15 1.54 -21.50
CA ARG A 142 -0.37 0.09 -21.58
C ARG A 142 -1.23 -0.42 -20.42
N VAL A 143 -0.96 0.06 -19.21
CA VAL A 143 -1.75 -0.28 -18.02
C VAL A 143 -3.18 0.24 -18.17
N SER A 144 -3.35 1.46 -18.65
CA SER A 144 -4.66 2.06 -18.94
C SER A 144 -5.46 1.23 -19.96
N GLU A 145 -4.83 0.81 -21.06
CA GLU A 145 -5.46 -0.04 -22.08
C GLU A 145 -5.89 -1.40 -21.50
N MET A 146 -5.06 -2.01 -20.67
CA MET A 146 -5.38 -3.27 -19.99
C MET A 146 -6.59 -3.10 -19.06
N MET A 147 -6.61 -2.07 -18.22
CA MET A 147 -7.73 -1.78 -17.32
C MET A 147 -9.01 -1.45 -18.08
N MET A 148 -8.91 -0.72 -19.19
CA MET A 148 -10.05 -0.39 -20.04
C MET A 148 -10.62 -1.66 -20.68
N THR A 149 -9.75 -2.55 -21.17
CA THR A 149 -10.17 -3.84 -21.74
C THR A 149 -10.92 -4.66 -20.70
N GLU A 150 -10.42 -4.75 -19.47
CA GLU A 150 -11.08 -5.46 -18.39
C GLU A 150 -12.44 -4.83 -18.05
N LEU A 151 -12.49 -3.51 -17.90
CA LEU A 151 -13.71 -2.76 -17.58
C LEU A 151 -14.81 -2.97 -18.66
N VAL A 152 -14.44 -2.91 -19.93
CA VAL A 152 -15.39 -3.09 -21.05
C VAL A 152 -15.78 -4.57 -21.22
N THR A 153 -14.91 -5.50 -20.87
CA THR A 153 -15.25 -6.94 -20.83
C THR A 153 -16.33 -7.22 -19.78
N LEU A 154 -16.16 -6.65 -18.58
CA LEU A 154 -17.15 -6.77 -17.49
C LEU A 154 -18.45 -6.00 -17.81
N TYR A 155 -18.32 -4.83 -18.40
CA TYR A 155 -19.44 -3.93 -18.71
C TYR A 155 -19.39 -3.44 -20.16
N PRO A 156 -19.86 -4.23 -21.14
CA PRO A 156 -19.85 -3.85 -22.56
C PRO A 156 -20.57 -2.50 -22.86
N ALA A 157 -21.54 -2.14 -22.01
CA ALA A 157 -22.24 -0.86 -22.11
C ALA A 157 -21.35 0.38 -21.85
N LEU A 158 -20.15 0.18 -21.34
CA LEU A 158 -19.15 1.24 -21.10
C LEU A 158 -18.18 1.42 -22.26
N LYS A 159 -18.40 0.75 -23.39
CA LYS A 159 -17.56 0.93 -24.58
C LYS A 159 -17.51 2.39 -24.98
N GLY A 160 -16.29 2.93 -25.08
CA GLY A 160 -16.04 4.33 -25.43
C GLY A 160 -15.93 5.29 -24.23
N ILE A 161 -16.11 4.81 -22.99
CA ILE A 161 -15.80 5.59 -21.79
C ILE A 161 -14.29 5.88 -21.73
N LYS A 162 -13.91 6.98 -21.05
CA LYS A 162 -12.51 7.36 -20.91
C LYS A 162 -12.07 7.32 -19.45
N PHE A 163 -10.80 7.04 -19.21
CA PHE A 163 -10.18 7.36 -17.93
C PHE A 163 -9.75 8.82 -17.90
N GLU A 164 -10.13 9.53 -16.84
CA GLU A 164 -9.65 10.89 -16.60
C GLU A 164 -8.27 10.90 -15.96
N GLN A 165 -7.98 9.89 -15.14
CA GLN A 165 -6.68 9.76 -14.48
C GLN A 165 -6.27 8.30 -14.40
N VAL A 166 -4.97 8.08 -14.55
CA VAL A 166 -4.27 6.82 -14.28
C VAL A 166 -3.08 7.16 -13.40
N TRP A 167 -2.89 6.42 -12.31
CA TRP A 167 -1.78 6.67 -11.40
C TRP A 167 -1.13 5.38 -10.91
N ASP A 168 0.08 5.51 -10.43
CA ASP A 168 0.85 4.46 -9.77
C ASP A 168 0.91 4.71 -8.27
N GLY A 169 1.03 3.64 -7.50
CA GLY A 169 1.24 3.67 -6.07
C GLY A 169 2.14 2.53 -5.60
N VAL A 170 2.85 2.78 -4.51
CA VAL A 170 3.76 1.80 -3.90
C VAL A 170 3.05 1.08 -2.76
N LEU A 171 3.00 -0.24 -2.85
CA LEU A 171 2.58 -1.13 -1.78
C LEU A 171 3.80 -1.69 -1.07
N GLY A 172 3.78 -1.79 0.26
CA GLY A 172 4.76 -2.56 1.03
C GLY A 172 4.33 -4.02 1.05
N MET A 173 5.07 -4.85 0.32
CA MET A 173 4.81 -6.28 0.21
C MET A 173 5.85 -7.08 1.00
N THR A 174 5.48 -8.28 1.41
CA THR A 174 6.35 -9.29 2.02
C THR A 174 6.31 -10.57 1.20
N GLY A 175 7.31 -11.42 1.33
CA GLY A 175 7.41 -12.63 0.50
C GLY A 175 6.41 -13.72 0.87
N ASP A 176 5.86 -13.67 2.07
CA ASP A 176 4.96 -14.67 2.67
C ASP A 176 3.61 -14.09 3.11
N SER A 177 3.32 -12.86 2.72
CA SER A 177 2.12 -12.11 3.14
C SER A 177 2.01 -11.90 4.65
N THR A 178 3.10 -12.01 5.40
CA THR A 178 3.14 -11.73 6.83
C THR A 178 3.36 -10.24 7.06
N GLU A 179 2.47 -9.59 7.78
CA GLU A 179 2.61 -8.21 8.20
C GLU A 179 3.59 -8.09 9.37
N ALA A 180 4.16 -6.91 9.58
CA ALA A 180 5.12 -6.65 10.65
C ALA A 180 4.66 -5.49 11.55
N VAL A 181 4.48 -5.77 12.84
CA VAL A 181 4.24 -4.78 13.89
C VAL A 181 5.03 -5.17 15.13
N GLY A 182 5.61 -4.20 15.83
CA GLY A 182 6.38 -4.49 17.04
C GLY A 182 7.35 -3.38 17.44
N VAL A 183 8.37 -3.76 18.20
CA VAL A 183 9.45 -2.89 18.69
C VAL A 183 10.80 -3.55 18.48
N MET A 184 11.82 -2.77 18.12
CA MET A 184 13.18 -3.23 17.82
C MET A 184 14.25 -2.25 18.33
N GLY A 185 15.49 -2.56 18.03
CA GLY A 185 16.68 -1.80 18.45
C GLY A 185 17.17 -2.20 19.84
N ASP A 186 18.44 -1.92 20.14
CA ASP A 186 19.07 -2.28 21.42
C ASP A 186 18.41 -1.63 22.63
N HIS A 187 17.82 -0.46 22.41
CA HIS A 187 17.11 0.31 23.46
C HIS A 187 15.58 0.11 23.44
N LYS A 188 15.04 -0.77 22.58
CA LYS A 188 13.60 -1.01 22.46
C LYS A 188 12.77 0.27 22.22
N ASN A 189 13.31 1.19 21.45
CA ASN A 189 12.74 2.52 21.20
C ASN A 189 12.43 2.80 19.72
N ILE A 190 12.49 1.77 18.87
CA ILE A 190 12.08 1.83 17.47
C ILE A 190 10.84 0.94 17.31
N TYR A 191 9.68 1.54 17.21
CA TYR A 191 8.43 0.86 16.93
C TYR A 191 8.21 0.77 15.43
N TYR A 192 7.46 -0.22 14.97
CA TYR A 192 7.20 -0.37 13.53
C TYR A 192 5.82 -0.95 13.24
N ALA A 193 5.27 -0.55 12.09
CA ALA A 193 4.02 -1.03 11.54
C ALA A 193 4.10 -1.01 10.00
N LEU A 194 4.31 -2.15 9.36
CA LEU A 194 4.77 -2.28 7.98
C LEU A 194 4.20 -3.53 7.29
N GLY A 195 4.40 -3.61 5.96
CA GLY A 195 4.16 -4.84 5.21
C GLY A 195 2.69 -5.20 5.10
N TYR A 196 1.84 -4.23 4.82
CA TYR A 196 0.38 -4.42 4.81
C TYR A 196 -0.17 -5.23 3.63
N ASN A 197 0.65 -5.61 2.66
CA ASN A 197 0.27 -6.49 1.54
C ASN A 197 -1.03 -6.08 0.81
N GLY A 198 -1.28 -4.76 0.67
CA GLY A 198 -2.49 -4.21 0.05
C GLY A 198 -3.65 -3.94 1.02
N HIS A 199 -3.59 -4.39 2.28
CA HIS A 199 -4.66 -4.24 3.29
C HIS A 199 -4.44 -3.05 4.26
N GLY A 200 -3.60 -2.09 3.89
CA GLY A 200 -3.12 -1.03 4.79
C GLY A 200 -4.20 -0.14 5.39
N ILE A 201 -5.33 0.10 4.73
CA ILE A 201 -6.38 0.97 5.28
C ILE A 201 -6.95 0.39 6.58
N ASN A 202 -7.20 -0.92 6.63
CA ASN A 202 -7.75 -1.56 7.83
C ASN A 202 -6.68 -1.79 8.89
N LEU A 203 -5.55 -2.38 8.45
CA LEU A 203 -4.50 -2.83 9.36
C LEU A 203 -3.74 -1.68 10.02
N SER A 204 -3.63 -0.52 9.36
CA SER A 204 -2.96 0.64 9.96
C SER A 204 -3.64 1.16 11.23
N PHE A 205 -4.96 1.02 11.34
CA PHE A 205 -5.67 1.37 12.59
C PHE A 205 -5.35 0.37 13.70
N LEU A 206 -5.44 -0.92 13.41
CA LEU A 206 -5.11 -1.97 14.38
C LEU A 206 -3.63 -1.86 14.82
N PHE A 207 -2.73 -1.73 13.87
CA PHE A 207 -1.30 -1.63 14.17
C PHE A 207 -0.93 -0.33 14.88
N GLY A 208 -1.65 0.76 14.61
CA GLY A 208 -1.51 2.00 15.38
C GLY A 208 -1.88 1.81 16.84
N ASP A 209 -2.96 1.07 17.14
CA ASP A 209 -3.38 0.74 18.50
C ASP A 209 -2.39 -0.20 19.19
N ILE A 210 -1.89 -1.23 18.49
CA ILE A 210 -0.84 -2.12 18.99
C ILE A 210 0.43 -1.30 19.34
N VAL A 211 0.91 -0.46 18.43
CA VAL A 211 2.10 0.37 18.65
C VAL A 211 1.91 1.31 19.84
N ALA A 212 0.73 1.92 19.98
CA ALA A 212 0.42 2.79 21.12
C ALA A 212 0.42 2.01 22.44
N SER A 213 -0.11 0.79 22.45
CA SER A 213 -0.09 -0.10 23.62
C SER A 213 1.33 -0.50 24.00
N LEU A 214 2.14 -0.90 23.03
CA LEU A 214 3.56 -1.24 23.23
C LEU A 214 4.36 -0.05 23.78
N TYR A 215 4.15 1.14 23.24
CA TYR A 215 4.81 2.35 23.75
C TYR A 215 4.45 2.66 25.19
N GLN A 216 3.21 2.37 25.60
CA GLN A 216 2.74 2.53 26.97
C GLN A 216 3.13 1.37 27.91
N GLY A 217 3.82 0.35 27.41
CA GLY A 217 4.13 -0.86 28.19
C GLY A 217 2.90 -1.69 28.55
N LYS A 218 1.83 -1.62 27.77
CA LYS A 218 0.57 -2.37 27.96
C LYS A 218 0.51 -3.59 27.05
N GLU A 219 -0.14 -4.64 27.54
CA GLU A 219 -0.48 -5.78 26.68
C GLU A 219 -1.60 -5.39 25.70
N HIS A 220 -1.56 -5.99 24.50
CA HIS A 220 -2.61 -5.84 23.50
C HIS A 220 -3.11 -7.22 23.06
N PRO A 221 -4.44 -7.47 23.04
CA PRO A 221 -4.99 -8.83 22.81
C PRO A 221 -4.63 -9.43 21.46
N TRP A 222 -4.29 -8.62 20.47
CA TRP A 222 -3.91 -9.05 19.10
C TRP A 222 -2.39 -9.07 18.87
N PHE A 223 -1.59 -8.59 19.82
CA PHE A 223 -0.13 -8.48 19.64
C PHE A 223 0.54 -9.85 19.64
N ASN A 224 0.11 -10.77 20.50
CA ASN A 224 0.70 -12.12 20.61
C ASN A 224 0.57 -12.94 19.32
N HIS A 225 -0.40 -12.64 18.47
CA HIS A 225 -0.54 -13.26 17.15
C HIS A 225 0.34 -12.60 16.10
N ALA A 226 0.61 -11.30 16.23
CA ALA A 226 1.43 -10.53 15.31
C ALA A 226 2.94 -10.61 15.63
N GLU A 227 3.31 -10.88 16.88
CA GLU A 227 4.70 -10.89 17.38
C GLU A 227 5.51 -12.07 16.85
N GLN A 228 4.86 -13.16 16.46
CA GLN A 228 5.54 -14.45 16.29
C GLN A 228 6.31 -14.61 14.98
N SER A 229 6.19 -13.71 14.03
CA SER A 229 6.90 -13.86 12.75
C SER A 229 7.34 -12.55 12.14
N LEU A 230 8.65 -12.38 12.00
CA LEU A 230 9.15 -11.42 11.02
C LEU A 230 8.84 -11.94 9.62
N PRO A 231 8.47 -11.08 8.66
CA PRO A 231 8.29 -11.48 7.27
C PRO A 231 9.47 -12.27 6.72
N MET A 232 9.20 -13.21 5.83
CA MET A 232 10.22 -14.04 5.19
C MET A 232 11.33 -13.17 4.60
N TRP A 233 12.57 -13.55 4.86
CA TRP A 233 13.72 -12.87 4.27
C TRP A 233 13.93 -13.32 2.82
N LEU A 234 14.08 -12.36 1.93
CA LEU A 234 14.45 -12.56 0.53
C LEU A 234 15.94 -12.22 0.33
N PRO A 235 16.65 -12.96 -0.52
CA PRO A 235 18.05 -12.71 -0.77
C PRO A 235 18.30 -11.33 -1.40
N PRO A 236 19.51 -10.78 -1.32
CA PRO A 236 19.82 -9.48 -1.93
C PRO A 236 19.73 -9.53 -3.47
N GLU A 237 19.81 -8.36 -4.09
CA GLU A 237 19.89 -8.28 -5.55
C GLU A 237 21.13 -9.00 -6.10
N PRO A 238 21.04 -9.60 -7.30
CA PRO A 238 19.89 -9.61 -8.21
C PRO A 238 18.85 -10.72 -7.92
N PHE A 239 19.09 -11.58 -6.95
CA PHE A 239 18.25 -12.76 -6.67
C PHE A 239 16.83 -12.38 -6.22
N LYS A 240 16.69 -11.31 -5.45
CA LYS A 240 15.39 -10.77 -5.06
C LYS A 240 14.56 -10.38 -6.29
N SER A 241 15.15 -9.61 -7.21
CA SER A 241 14.49 -9.23 -8.46
C SER A 241 14.06 -10.43 -9.28
N ILE A 242 14.92 -11.44 -9.41
CA ILE A 242 14.60 -12.66 -10.16
C ILE A 242 13.44 -13.38 -9.47
N GLY A 243 13.51 -13.59 -8.16
CA GLY A 243 12.48 -14.30 -7.41
C GLY A 243 11.12 -13.60 -7.46
N VAL A 244 11.07 -12.31 -7.15
CA VAL A 244 9.81 -11.53 -7.14
C VAL A 244 9.20 -11.45 -8.54
N LYS A 245 10.01 -11.16 -9.57
CA LYS A 245 9.50 -11.10 -10.95
C LYS A 245 9.02 -12.45 -11.45
N SER A 246 9.72 -13.54 -11.11
CA SER A 246 9.29 -14.89 -11.48
C SER A 246 7.97 -15.27 -10.80
N ALA A 247 7.79 -14.92 -9.53
CA ALA A 247 6.52 -15.14 -8.81
C ALA A 247 5.36 -14.33 -9.45
N LEU A 248 5.59 -13.05 -9.76
CA LEU A 248 4.59 -12.22 -10.44
C LEU A 248 4.23 -12.76 -11.83
N MET A 249 5.23 -13.22 -12.61
CA MET A 249 4.99 -13.85 -13.91
C MET A 249 4.21 -15.17 -13.77
N TYR A 250 4.51 -15.98 -12.77
CA TYR A 250 3.78 -17.20 -12.48
C TYR A 250 2.32 -16.92 -12.12
N TYR A 251 2.05 -15.95 -11.25
CA TYR A 251 0.69 -15.54 -10.91
C TYR A 251 -0.07 -15.00 -12.14
N GLN A 252 0.56 -14.17 -12.94
CA GLN A 252 -0.04 -13.69 -14.20
C GLN A 252 -0.35 -14.83 -15.18
N TRP A 253 0.51 -15.86 -15.21
CA TRP A 253 0.26 -17.04 -16.04
C TRP A 253 -0.93 -17.86 -15.54
N GLN A 254 -1.01 -18.08 -14.23
CA GLN A 254 -2.18 -18.74 -13.61
C GLN A 254 -3.48 -17.96 -13.90
N ASP A 255 -3.44 -16.64 -13.79
CA ASP A 255 -4.60 -15.78 -13.98
C ASP A 255 -5.13 -15.74 -15.42
N LYS A 256 -4.34 -16.20 -16.41
CA LYS A 256 -4.81 -16.32 -17.80
C LYS A 256 -5.89 -17.38 -17.98
N GLY A 257 -5.91 -18.40 -17.15
CA GLY A 257 -6.94 -19.46 -17.17
C GLY A 257 -8.34 -19.00 -16.70
N TYR A 258 -8.45 -17.81 -16.09
CA TYR A 258 -9.75 -17.25 -15.68
C TYR A 258 -10.52 -16.56 -16.83
N LYS A 259 -10.00 -16.60 -18.06
CA LYS A 259 -10.66 -15.99 -19.24
C LYS A 259 -11.44 -16.99 -20.10
N GLU A 260 -11.42 -18.26 -19.74
CA GLU A 260 -12.19 -19.33 -20.36
C GLU A 260 -13.36 -19.75 -19.46
#